data_84a1c2a161e3dd3f7a9f6e747350f60f
#
_entry.id   84a1c2a161e3dd3f7a9f6e747350f60f
#
_cell.length_a   1.000
_cell.length_b   1.000
_cell.length_c   1.000
_cell.angle_alpha   90.00
_cell.angle_beta   90.00
_cell.angle_gamma   90.00
#
_symmetry.space_group_name_H-M   'P 1'
#
loop_
_entity.id
_entity.type
_entity.pdbx_description
1 polymer ?
#
loop_
_entity_poly.entity_id
_entity_poly.type
_entity_poly.pdbx_seq_one_letter_code
_entity_poly.pdbx_strand_id
1 'polypeptide(L)'
;MYRQLNRARSVSRSVRADVAALNSNSVPRIADLNAAIADAMRRHDAVRLSTLRMLKAGLMNREVERGRVLDEAEALQVVASLVKQRKDSIEQFTKGGRQDLVDKESAEIVVLNEYLPAAADPGTIERAVAEAIQETGATSPKDMGRVMKTAMAKLAGQSVDGKTVNELVRQRLTPAT
;
A
#
# COMPACT_ATOMS: atom_id res chain seq x y z
N MET A 1 30.97 -40.54 -1.74
CA MET A 1 30.93 -39.31 -2.57
C MET A 1 29.51 -38.67 -2.59
N TYR A 2 28.81 -38.57 -1.42
CA TYR A 2 27.41 -38.08 -1.34
C TYR A 2 27.16 -37.07 -0.19
N ARG A 3 28.20 -36.42 0.35
CA ARG A 3 28.06 -35.50 1.50
C ARG A 3 28.12 -34.00 1.19
N GLN A 4 28.33 -33.62 -0.05
CA GLN A 4 28.46 -32.19 -0.45
C GLN A 4 27.17 -31.54 -0.96
N LEU A 5 26.13 -32.30 -1.35
CA LEU A 5 24.93 -31.75 -1.95
C LEU A 5 23.87 -31.23 -0.96
N ASN A 6 23.99 -31.53 0.34
CA ASN A 6 23.01 -31.08 1.34
C ASN A 6 23.33 -29.73 1.96
N ARG A 7 24.54 -29.18 1.80
CA ARG A 7 24.88 -27.86 2.36
C ARG A 7 24.34 -26.69 1.53
N ALA A 8 24.23 -26.86 0.21
CA ALA A 8 23.73 -25.79 -0.65
C ALA A 8 22.23 -25.56 -0.57
N ARG A 9 21.44 -26.61 -0.21
CA ARG A 9 19.97 -26.48 -0.04
C ARG A 9 19.56 -25.86 1.29
N SER A 10 20.38 -25.97 2.33
CA SER A 10 20.12 -25.41 3.66
C SER A 10 20.29 -23.88 3.69
N VAL A 11 21.29 -23.34 2.98
CA VAL A 11 21.56 -21.90 2.93
C VAL A 11 20.48 -21.14 2.16
N SER A 12 19.95 -21.76 1.10
CA SER A 12 18.88 -21.13 0.28
C SER A 12 17.54 -21.04 1.00
N ARG A 13 17.28 -21.93 1.97
CA ARG A 13 16.03 -21.94 2.73
C ARG A 13 16.05 -20.95 3.89
N SER A 14 17.20 -20.74 4.53
CA SER A 14 17.40 -19.79 5.62
C SER A 14 17.28 -18.34 5.10
N VAL A 15 17.94 -18.02 3.98
CA VAL A 15 17.87 -16.66 3.39
C VAL A 15 16.47 -16.30 2.93
N ARG A 16 15.67 -17.27 2.46
CA ARG A 16 14.25 -17.04 2.11
C ARG A 16 13.36 -16.85 3.35
N ALA A 17 13.67 -17.50 4.45
CA ALA A 17 12.95 -17.33 5.71
C ALA A 17 13.25 -15.98 6.37
N ASP A 18 14.52 -15.54 6.31
CA ASP A 18 14.94 -14.24 6.87
C ASP A 18 14.38 -13.05 6.08
N VAL A 19 14.27 -13.16 4.75
CA VAL A 19 13.61 -12.11 3.91
C VAL A 19 12.10 -12.11 4.11
N ALA A 20 11.47 -13.26 4.37
CA ALA A 20 10.04 -13.34 4.69
C ALA A 20 9.73 -12.86 6.12
N ALA A 21 10.66 -12.98 7.06
CA ALA A 21 10.51 -12.47 8.43
C ALA A 21 10.69 -10.95 8.53
N LEU A 22 11.35 -10.32 7.55
CA LEU A 22 11.43 -8.85 7.43
C LEU A 22 10.14 -8.21 6.89
N ASN A 23 9.19 -9.02 6.37
CA ASN A 23 7.94 -8.56 5.80
C ASN A 23 6.76 -8.54 6.79
N SER A 24 6.96 -8.74 8.06
CA SER A 24 5.90 -8.55 9.04
C SER A 24 5.84 -7.10 9.51
N ASN A 25 5.06 -6.30 8.82
CA ASN A 25 4.48 -5.04 9.30
C ASN A 25 5.47 -3.91 9.70
N SER A 26 6.68 -3.86 9.15
CA SER A 26 7.60 -2.75 9.41
C SER A 26 7.56 -1.74 8.27
N VAL A 27 7.27 -0.51 8.64
CA VAL A 27 7.36 0.70 7.82
C VAL A 27 8.63 0.70 6.99
N PRO A 28 8.57 1.10 5.72
CA PRO A 28 9.75 1.19 4.86
C PRO A 28 10.74 2.21 5.42
N ARG A 29 11.79 1.74 6.08
CA ARG A 29 12.90 2.58 6.47
C ARG A 29 13.85 2.76 5.28
N ILE A 30 14.45 3.92 5.15
CA ILE A 30 15.40 4.20 4.06
C ILE A 30 16.54 3.17 4.03
N ALA A 31 16.97 2.66 5.19
CA ALA A 31 17.99 1.62 5.29
C ALA A 31 17.54 0.31 4.62
N ASP A 32 16.31 -0.13 4.87
CA ASP A 32 15.73 -1.36 4.32
C ASP A 32 15.54 -1.24 2.80
N LEU A 33 15.14 -0.05 2.32
CA LEU A 33 15.04 0.26 0.91
C LEU A 33 16.40 0.20 0.19
N ASN A 34 17.49 0.60 0.83
CA ASN A 34 18.84 0.49 0.25
C ASN A 34 19.20 -0.98 -0.03
N ALA A 35 18.90 -1.88 0.90
CA ALA A 35 19.12 -3.31 0.74
C ALA A 35 18.24 -3.90 -0.39
N ALA A 36 16.97 -3.52 -0.43
CA ALA A 36 16.03 -3.95 -1.47
C ALA A 36 16.42 -3.42 -2.88
N ILE A 37 16.90 -2.19 -2.98
CA ILE A 37 17.44 -1.60 -4.22
C ILE A 37 18.67 -2.38 -4.69
N ALA A 38 19.61 -2.70 -3.80
CA ALA A 38 20.79 -3.47 -4.14
C ALA A 38 20.43 -4.90 -4.62
N ASP A 39 19.41 -5.51 -4.03
CA ASP A 39 18.91 -6.82 -4.48
C ASP A 39 18.25 -6.74 -5.86
N ALA A 40 17.40 -5.74 -6.11
CA ALA A 40 16.78 -5.52 -7.41
C ALA A 40 17.83 -5.28 -8.52
N MET A 41 18.92 -4.55 -8.20
CA MET A 41 20.05 -4.38 -9.13
C MET A 41 20.72 -5.71 -9.46
N ARG A 42 21.00 -6.55 -8.47
CA ARG A 42 21.63 -7.86 -8.69
C ARG A 42 20.76 -8.80 -9.51
N ARG A 43 19.43 -8.69 -9.37
CA ARG A 43 18.46 -9.52 -10.12
C ARG A 43 18.10 -8.96 -11.49
N HIS A 44 18.63 -7.78 -11.84
CA HIS A 44 18.27 -7.06 -13.06
C HIS A 44 16.77 -6.79 -13.17
N ASP A 45 16.08 -6.63 -12.04
CA ASP A 45 14.65 -6.29 -11.98
C ASP A 45 14.47 -4.77 -12.14
N ALA A 46 14.32 -4.34 -13.38
CA ALA A 46 14.26 -2.93 -13.74
C ALA A 46 13.02 -2.22 -13.16
N VAL A 47 11.87 -2.89 -13.14
CA VAL A 47 10.62 -2.33 -12.59
C VAL A 47 10.75 -2.13 -11.08
N ARG A 48 11.16 -3.16 -10.36
CA ARG A 48 11.38 -3.09 -8.93
C ARG A 48 12.41 -2.03 -8.56
N LEU A 49 13.53 -2.00 -9.29
CA LEU A 49 14.62 -1.04 -9.06
C LEU A 49 14.13 0.42 -9.21
N SER A 50 13.43 0.73 -10.30
CA SER A 50 12.91 2.09 -10.53
C SER A 50 11.88 2.50 -9.49
N THR A 51 10.96 1.59 -9.14
CA THR A 51 9.91 1.83 -8.15
C THR A 51 10.49 2.08 -6.76
N LEU A 52 11.46 1.25 -6.32
CA LEU A 52 12.11 1.42 -5.02
C LEU A 52 12.92 2.71 -4.92
N ARG A 53 13.62 3.10 -6.00
CA ARG A 53 14.33 4.38 -6.05
C ARG A 53 13.38 5.57 -5.91
N MET A 54 12.24 5.51 -6.55
CA MET A 54 11.21 6.54 -6.47
C MET A 54 10.57 6.59 -5.08
N LEU A 55 10.26 5.43 -4.47
CA LEU A 55 9.77 5.35 -3.10
C LEU A 55 10.78 5.99 -2.14
N LYS A 56 12.06 5.64 -2.25
CA LYS A 56 13.12 6.23 -1.44
C LYS A 56 13.18 7.75 -1.59
N ALA A 57 13.13 8.24 -2.83
CA ALA A 57 13.13 9.68 -3.10
C ALA A 57 11.91 10.38 -2.49
N GLY A 58 10.73 9.77 -2.57
CA GLY A 58 9.50 10.28 -1.96
C GLY A 58 9.61 10.41 -0.44
N LEU A 59 10.15 9.40 0.23
CA LEU A 59 10.38 9.43 1.68
C LEU A 59 11.40 10.51 2.06
N MET A 60 12.53 10.58 1.36
CA MET A 60 13.57 11.60 1.62
C MET A 60 13.04 13.01 1.42
N ASN A 61 12.28 13.27 0.36
CA ASN A 61 11.67 14.58 0.13
C ASN A 61 10.72 14.95 1.27
N ARG A 62 9.93 13.99 1.73
CA ARG A 62 9.02 14.23 2.85
C ARG A 62 9.75 14.48 4.16
N GLU A 63 10.88 13.80 4.42
CA GLU A 63 11.74 14.08 5.58
C GLU A 63 12.34 15.50 5.52
N VAL A 64 12.78 15.93 4.33
CA VAL A 64 13.28 17.31 4.13
C VAL A 64 12.17 18.34 4.39
N GLU A 65 10.96 18.14 3.87
CA GLU A 65 9.81 19.01 4.13
C GLU A 65 9.45 19.11 5.62
N ARG A 66 9.58 18.00 6.35
CA ARG A 66 9.27 17.93 7.79
C ARG A 66 10.42 18.38 8.67
N GLY A 67 11.64 18.44 8.15
CA GLY A 67 12.86 18.73 8.92
C GLY A 67 13.21 17.63 9.94
N ARG A 68 12.65 16.43 9.81
CA ARG A 68 12.87 15.29 10.70
C ARG A 68 12.59 13.96 10.00
N VAL A 69 13.04 12.88 10.61
CA VAL A 69 12.69 11.51 10.19
C VAL A 69 11.17 11.34 10.28
N LEU A 70 10.60 10.67 9.29
CA LEU A 70 9.17 10.37 9.25
C LEU A 70 8.78 9.33 10.31
N ASP A 71 7.63 9.53 10.92
CA ASP A 71 6.99 8.47 11.67
C ASP A 71 6.32 7.44 10.74
N GLU A 72 5.83 6.35 11.32
CA GLU A 72 5.21 5.24 10.58
C GLU A 72 4.02 5.69 9.72
N ALA A 73 3.14 6.47 10.29
CA ALA A 73 1.94 6.93 9.59
C ALA A 73 2.29 7.85 8.41
N GLU A 74 3.26 8.73 8.58
CA GLU A 74 3.75 9.62 7.53
C GLU A 74 4.44 8.84 6.40
N ALA A 75 5.26 7.82 6.72
CA ALA A 75 5.89 6.99 5.73
C ALA A 75 4.86 6.17 4.92
N LEU A 76 3.85 5.60 5.59
CA LEU A 76 2.74 4.92 4.93
C LEU A 76 1.92 5.85 4.04
N GLN A 77 1.72 7.11 4.44
CA GLN A 77 1.07 8.13 3.60
C GLN A 77 1.84 8.39 2.30
N VAL A 78 3.18 8.42 2.34
CA VAL A 78 4.00 8.55 1.13
C VAL A 78 3.77 7.37 0.20
N VAL A 79 3.81 6.13 0.72
CA VAL A 79 3.54 4.93 -0.11
C VAL A 79 2.15 4.98 -0.71
N ALA A 80 1.12 5.26 0.10
CA ALA A 80 -0.27 5.34 -0.35
C ALA A 80 -0.47 6.43 -1.44
N SER A 81 0.20 7.58 -1.29
CA SER A 81 0.18 8.65 -2.30
C SER A 81 0.78 8.19 -3.62
N LEU A 82 1.91 7.47 -3.59
CA LEU A 82 2.53 6.90 -4.78
C LEU A 82 1.64 5.86 -5.47
N VAL A 83 0.97 5.01 -4.71
CA VAL A 83 -0.02 4.04 -5.24
C VAL A 83 -1.20 4.78 -5.90
N LYS A 84 -1.72 5.82 -5.24
CA LYS A 84 -2.81 6.63 -5.81
C LYS A 84 -2.42 7.27 -7.13
N GLN A 85 -1.24 7.90 -7.21
CA GLN A 85 -0.74 8.50 -8.46
C GLN A 85 -0.72 7.48 -9.61
N ARG A 86 -0.31 6.23 -9.35
CA ARG A 86 -0.31 5.17 -10.37
C ARG A 86 -1.71 4.74 -10.77
N LYS A 87 -2.62 4.64 -9.82
CA LYS A 87 -4.03 4.37 -10.13
C LYS A 87 -4.62 5.46 -11.03
N ASP A 88 -4.35 6.72 -10.71
CA ASP A 88 -4.80 7.86 -11.52
C ASP A 88 -4.17 7.80 -12.93
N SER A 89 -2.89 7.45 -13.04
CA SER A 89 -2.20 7.24 -14.33
C SER A 89 -2.82 6.08 -15.13
N ILE A 90 -3.12 4.95 -14.49
CA ILE A 90 -3.78 3.80 -15.11
C ILE A 90 -5.12 4.22 -15.72
N GLU A 91 -5.94 5.00 -14.99
CA GLU A 91 -7.21 5.49 -15.51
C GLU A 91 -7.02 6.34 -16.80
N GLN A 92 -6.00 7.21 -16.81
CA GLN A 92 -5.70 8.03 -17.98
C GLN A 92 -5.17 7.21 -19.16
N PHE A 93 -4.24 6.30 -18.90
CA PHE A 93 -3.67 5.44 -19.94
C PHE A 93 -4.70 4.47 -20.53
N THR A 94 -5.61 3.97 -19.70
CA THR A 94 -6.75 3.15 -20.17
C THR A 94 -7.64 3.93 -21.13
N LYS A 95 -7.97 5.17 -20.79
CA LYS A 95 -8.75 6.06 -21.68
C LYS A 95 -8.00 6.38 -22.99
N GLY A 96 -6.67 6.44 -22.91
CA GLY A 96 -5.81 6.66 -24.07
C GLY A 96 -5.46 5.40 -24.88
N GLY A 97 -5.96 4.20 -24.49
CA GLY A 97 -5.67 2.94 -25.17
C GLY A 97 -4.21 2.46 -25.03
N ARG A 98 -3.47 2.96 -24.03
CA ARG A 98 -2.05 2.67 -23.82
C ARG A 98 -1.87 1.54 -22.81
N GLN A 99 -2.23 0.31 -23.24
CA GLN A 99 -2.12 -0.88 -22.39
C GLN A 99 -0.70 -1.13 -21.90
N ASP A 100 0.31 -0.84 -22.71
CA ASP A 100 1.74 -0.93 -22.37
C ASP A 100 2.08 -0.11 -21.10
N LEU A 101 1.51 1.08 -20.95
CA LEU A 101 1.70 1.93 -19.79
C LEU A 101 0.84 1.47 -18.59
N VAL A 102 -0.39 0.99 -18.83
CA VAL A 102 -1.24 0.39 -17.80
C VAL A 102 -0.53 -0.78 -17.12
N ASP A 103 0.06 -1.67 -17.91
CA ASP A 103 0.77 -2.85 -17.40
C ASP A 103 1.99 -2.44 -16.56
N LYS A 104 2.73 -1.44 -17.00
CA LYS A 104 3.87 -0.89 -16.26
C LYS A 104 3.46 -0.30 -14.92
N GLU A 105 2.49 0.60 -14.90
CA GLU A 105 1.99 1.21 -13.65
C GLU A 105 1.42 0.17 -12.69
N SER A 106 0.73 -0.85 -13.23
CA SER A 106 0.20 -1.97 -12.45
C SER A 106 1.31 -2.78 -11.78
N ALA A 107 2.39 -3.07 -12.51
CA ALA A 107 3.56 -3.76 -11.97
C ALA A 107 4.25 -2.95 -10.86
N GLU A 108 4.32 -1.62 -11.00
CA GLU A 108 4.86 -0.73 -9.97
C GLU A 108 3.98 -0.70 -8.71
N ILE A 109 2.64 -0.76 -8.84
CA ILE A 109 1.71 -0.89 -7.71
C ILE A 109 1.96 -2.17 -6.93
N VAL A 110 2.23 -3.30 -7.60
CA VAL A 110 2.53 -4.57 -6.93
C VAL A 110 3.74 -4.41 -5.99
N VAL A 111 4.80 -3.74 -6.46
CA VAL A 111 5.99 -3.49 -5.64
C VAL A 111 5.68 -2.56 -4.46
N LEU A 112 4.91 -1.49 -4.67
CA LEU A 112 4.56 -0.54 -3.61
C LEU A 112 3.67 -1.18 -2.53
N ASN A 113 2.77 -2.07 -2.90
CA ASN A 113 1.87 -2.74 -1.97
C ASN A 113 2.61 -3.65 -0.97
N GLU A 114 3.84 -4.08 -1.26
CA GLU A 114 4.67 -4.81 -0.30
C GLU A 114 5.03 -3.97 0.94
N TYR A 115 4.92 -2.63 0.82
CA TYR A 115 5.25 -1.65 1.86
C TYR A 115 4.01 -1.05 2.53
N LEU A 116 2.82 -1.53 2.20
CA LEU A 116 1.58 -1.15 2.86
C LEU A 116 1.11 -2.28 3.78
N PRO A 117 0.38 -1.96 4.85
CA PRO A 117 -0.34 -2.96 5.62
C PRO A 117 -1.25 -3.79 4.73
N ALA A 118 -1.61 -4.99 5.19
CA ALA A 118 -2.58 -5.81 4.49
C ALA A 118 -3.85 -5.01 4.17
N ALA A 119 -4.35 -5.17 2.94
CA ALA A 119 -5.59 -4.53 2.56
C ALA A 119 -6.74 -5.04 3.43
N ALA A 120 -7.61 -4.13 3.88
CA ALA A 120 -8.83 -4.54 4.55
C ALA A 120 -9.70 -5.37 3.60
N ASP A 121 -10.17 -6.50 4.08
CA ASP A 121 -11.14 -7.29 3.32
C ASP A 121 -12.48 -6.55 3.21
N PRO A 122 -13.27 -6.80 2.15
CA PRO A 122 -14.54 -6.10 1.93
C PRO A 122 -15.50 -6.19 3.12
N GLY A 123 -15.57 -7.34 3.79
CA GLY A 123 -16.43 -7.53 4.95
C GLY A 123 -16.00 -6.70 6.16
N THR A 124 -14.70 -6.48 6.33
CA THR A 124 -14.17 -5.58 7.36
C THR A 124 -14.52 -4.12 7.04
N ILE A 125 -14.44 -3.71 5.77
CA ILE A 125 -14.84 -2.36 5.35
C ILE A 125 -16.34 -2.16 5.58
N GLU A 126 -17.18 -3.13 5.19
CA GLU A 126 -18.63 -3.06 5.39
C GLU A 126 -19.02 -2.95 6.85
N ARG A 127 -18.40 -3.75 7.73
CA ARG A 127 -18.63 -3.68 9.19
C ARG A 127 -18.22 -2.32 9.74
N ALA A 128 -17.05 -1.82 9.40
CA ALA A 128 -16.57 -0.52 9.85
C ALA A 128 -17.50 0.62 9.45
N VAL A 129 -18.04 0.58 8.21
CA VAL A 129 -19.03 1.57 7.73
C VAL A 129 -20.34 1.43 8.46
N ALA A 130 -20.88 0.21 8.65
CA ALA A 130 -22.13 -0.01 9.37
C ALA A 130 -22.05 0.48 10.81
N GLU A 131 -20.96 0.13 11.52
CA GLU A 131 -20.72 0.59 12.88
C GLU A 131 -20.54 2.12 12.94
N ALA A 132 -19.85 2.73 11.98
CA ALA A 132 -19.70 4.17 11.92
C ALA A 132 -21.04 4.90 11.71
N ILE A 133 -21.95 4.35 10.92
CA ILE A 133 -23.31 4.89 10.74
C ILE A 133 -24.08 4.80 12.06
N GLN A 134 -24.03 3.66 12.76
CA GLN A 134 -24.70 3.49 14.04
C GLN A 134 -24.15 4.45 15.11
N GLU A 135 -22.83 4.54 15.21
CA GLU A 135 -22.16 5.39 16.22
C GLU A 135 -22.41 6.89 15.99
N THR A 136 -22.45 7.31 14.73
CA THR A 136 -22.72 8.71 14.40
C THR A 136 -24.20 9.07 14.36
N GLY A 137 -25.10 8.10 14.38
CA GLY A 137 -26.54 8.30 14.21
C GLY A 137 -26.89 8.92 12.84
N ALA A 138 -26.06 8.68 11.83
CA ALA A 138 -26.23 9.29 10.52
C ALA A 138 -27.44 8.74 9.78
N THR A 139 -28.26 9.64 9.23
CA THR A 139 -29.50 9.28 8.51
C THR A 139 -29.56 9.89 7.10
N SER A 140 -28.59 10.71 6.73
CA SER A 140 -28.63 11.44 5.47
C SER A 140 -27.23 11.63 4.85
N PRO A 141 -27.15 11.92 3.53
CA PRO A 141 -25.88 12.23 2.87
C PRO A 141 -25.13 13.44 3.46
N LYS A 142 -25.79 14.31 4.21
CA LYS A 142 -25.14 15.45 4.91
C LYS A 142 -24.21 14.99 6.00
N ASP A 143 -24.41 13.79 6.52
CA ASP A 143 -23.60 13.19 7.59
C ASP A 143 -22.34 12.46 7.08
N MET A 144 -22.17 12.38 5.76
CA MET A 144 -21.09 11.61 5.10
C MET A 144 -19.72 11.90 5.71
N GLY A 145 -19.38 13.16 5.97
CA GLY A 145 -18.07 13.53 6.52
C GLY A 145 -17.81 12.94 7.90
N ARG A 146 -18.83 12.91 8.78
CA ARG A 146 -18.73 12.29 10.10
C ARG A 146 -18.54 10.78 10.00
N VAL A 147 -19.37 10.13 9.19
CA VAL A 147 -19.32 8.68 8.97
C VAL A 147 -17.96 8.29 8.38
N MET A 148 -17.48 9.00 7.36
CA MET A 148 -16.17 8.76 6.75
C MET A 148 -15.04 8.84 7.77
N LYS A 149 -15.04 9.90 8.61
CA LYS A 149 -14.02 10.07 9.65
C LYS A 149 -14.03 8.89 10.63
N THR A 150 -15.21 8.48 11.11
CA THR A 150 -15.35 7.36 12.06
C THR A 150 -14.98 6.02 11.41
N ALA A 151 -15.44 5.76 10.19
CA ALA A 151 -15.11 4.53 9.46
C ALA A 151 -13.61 4.40 9.21
N MET A 152 -12.94 5.47 8.75
CA MET A 152 -11.50 5.48 8.53
C MET A 152 -10.71 5.29 9.84
N ALA A 153 -11.20 5.82 10.97
CA ALA A 153 -10.59 5.58 12.28
C ALA A 153 -10.68 4.10 12.70
N LYS A 154 -11.79 3.42 12.40
CA LYS A 154 -11.97 1.98 12.66
C LYS A 154 -11.12 1.10 11.76
N LEU A 155 -10.76 1.57 10.57
CA LEU A 155 -9.92 0.90 9.60
C LEU A 155 -8.43 1.28 9.76
N ALA A 156 -8.08 2.01 10.80
CA ALA A 156 -6.69 2.39 11.06
C ALA A 156 -5.80 1.14 11.20
N GLY A 157 -4.60 1.19 10.60
CA GLY A 157 -3.66 0.06 10.57
C GLY A 157 -3.89 -0.94 9.42
N GLN A 158 -4.85 -0.70 8.55
CA GLN A 158 -5.09 -1.47 7.34
C GLN A 158 -4.96 -0.57 6.09
N SER A 159 -4.57 -1.16 4.97
CA SER A 159 -4.58 -0.44 3.69
C SER A 159 -6.00 -0.41 3.15
N VAL A 160 -6.57 0.79 2.99
CA VAL A 160 -7.94 0.99 2.54
C VAL A 160 -8.00 2.06 1.45
N ASP A 161 -8.74 1.77 0.38
CA ASP A 161 -9.04 2.77 -0.63
C ASP A 161 -10.19 3.66 -0.14
N GLY A 162 -9.89 4.92 0.15
CA GLY A 162 -10.89 5.89 0.61
C GLY A 162 -12.05 6.09 -0.38
N LYS A 163 -11.84 5.85 -1.68
CA LYS A 163 -12.90 5.90 -2.71
C LYS A 163 -13.90 4.77 -2.48
N THR A 164 -13.44 3.56 -2.24
CA THR A 164 -14.30 2.40 -1.93
C THR A 164 -15.14 2.64 -0.68
N VAL A 165 -14.51 3.16 0.40
CA VAL A 165 -15.25 3.49 1.64
C VAL A 165 -16.28 4.58 1.38
N ASN A 166 -15.92 5.62 0.63
CA ASN A 166 -16.82 6.72 0.29
C ASN A 166 -18.04 6.26 -0.51
N GLU A 167 -17.82 5.41 -1.51
CA GLU A 167 -18.91 4.84 -2.31
C GLU A 167 -19.87 4.01 -1.45
N LEU A 168 -19.32 3.19 -0.54
CA LEU A 168 -20.14 2.38 0.37
C LEU A 168 -20.92 3.24 1.35
N VAL A 169 -20.29 4.26 1.96
CA VAL A 169 -20.99 5.21 2.85
C VAL A 169 -22.11 5.92 2.10
N ARG A 170 -21.84 6.39 0.88
CA ARG A 170 -22.85 7.03 0.05
C ARG A 170 -24.05 6.12 -0.23
N GLN A 171 -23.79 4.87 -0.63
CA GLN A 171 -24.83 3.87 -0.87
C GLN A 171 -25.72 3.63 0.34
N ARG A 172 -25.10 3.56 1.53
CA ARG A 172 -25.82 3.28 2.79
C ARG A 172 -26.60 4.49 3.32
N LEU A 173 -26.17 5.72 3.02
CA LEU A 173 -26.83 6.96 3.44
C LEU A 173 -27.83 7.49 2.40
N THR A 174 -27.84 6.95 1.19
CA THR A 174 -28.84 7.29 0.16
C THR A 174 -30.01 6.31 0.33
N PRO A 175 -31.24 6.78 0.63
CA PRO A 175 -32.40 5.89 0.71
C PRO A 175 -32.61 5.20 -0.64
N ALA A 176 -32.89 3.89 -0.62
CA ALA A 176 -33.32 3.19 -1.82
C ALA A 176 -34.65 3.82 -2.28
N THR A 177 -34.62 4.35 -3.52
CA THR A 177 -35.80 4.93 -4.18
C THR A 177 -36.73 3.80 -4.61
#